data_7b86ed5b9d235e3ee2fc335d90b16e45
#
_entry.id   7b86ed5b9d235e3ee2fc335d90b16e45
#
_cell.length_a   1.000
_cell.length_b   1.000
_cell.length_c   1.000
_cell.angle_alpha   90.00
_cell.angle_beta   90.00
_cell.angle_gamma   90.00
#
_symmetry.space_group_name_H-M   'P 1'
#
loop_
_entity.id
_entity.type
_entity.pdbx_description
1 polymer ?
#
loop_
_entity_poly.entity_id
_entity_poly.type
_entity_poly.pdbx_seq_one_letter_code
_entity_poly.pdbx_strand_id
1 'polypeptide(L)'
;MEYRNLPHGNEYEKFSVLGLGMGGIGKTPVDEIEAMIRKAIDHGINFFDLCTAGASYAPIGRAIRGCRDKVFLQMHFGAVYDQNGEYGWCRDFDTIKKTFLWELETLGTDYTDFGFLHCVDDEEDFEQLCEIGVLDYLKELKEQGIVRHIGFSSHTPHVANRIIDTGLIDMMMFSINPAYDFEKGDEYGIGSVNERFALFKRCKRKG
;
A
#
# COMPACT_ATOMS: atom_id res chain seq x y z
N MET A 1 11.07 11.74 -15.23
CA MET A 1 10.06 11.45 -14.19
C MET A 1 9.89 12.67 -13.30
N GLU A 2 8.67 13.05 -12.95
CA GLU A 2 8.38 14.06 -11.92
C GLU A 2 8.34 13.39 -10.56
N TYR A 3 8.80 14.09 -9.50
CA TYR A 3 8.80 13.58 -8.12
C TYR A 3 8.10 14.55 -7.19
N ARG A 4 7.49 14.04 -6.14
CA ARG A 4 6.85 14.82 -5.08
C ARG A 4 7.33 14.36 -3.70
N ASN A 5 7.41 15.28 -2.78
CA ASN A 5 7.74 14.97 -1.40
C ASN A 5 6.49 14.44 -0.67
N LEU A 6 6.70 13.54 0.28
CA LEU A 6 5.69 13.21 1.27
C LEU A 6 5.54 14.42 2.22
N PRO A 7 4.34 15.01 2.38
CA PRO A 7 4.19 16.28 3.10
C PRO A 7 4.70 16.26 4.55
N HIS A 8 4.55 15.14 5.26
CA HIS A 8 5.06 14.94 6.63
C HIS A 8 6.32 14.08 6.69
N GLY A 9 6.88 13.76 5.54
CA GLY A 9 8.15 13.04 5.42
C GLY A 9 9.36 13.96 5.56
N ASN A 10 10.54 13.38 5.46
CA ASN A 10 11.78 14.16 5.39
C ASN A 10 12.05 14.65 3.96
N GLU A 11 13.02 15.56 3.80
CA GLU A 11 13.35 16.18 2.51
C GLU A 11 13.88 15.20 1.43
N TYR A 12 14.27 13.99 1.84
CA TYR A 12 14.78 12.93 0.96
C TYR A 12 13.70 11.99 0.44
N GLU A 13 12.49 12.02 1.03
CA GLU A 13 11.36 11.17 0.64
C GLU A 13 10.63 11.75 -0.57
N LYS A 14 11.22 11.50 -1.74
CA LYS A 14 10.72 11.97 -3.04
C LYS A 14 10.22 10.80 -3.87
N PHE A 15 8.90 10.75 -4.05
CA PHE A 15 8.23 9.72 -4.84
C PHE A 15 8.06 10.13 -6.28
N SER A 16 8.22 9.18 -7.19
CA SER A 16 7.77 9.37 -8.56
C SER A 16 6.25 9.55 -8.60
N VAL A 17 5.76 10.50 -9.41
CA VAL A 17 4.31 10.74 -9.57
C VAL A 17 3.59 9.55 -10.19
N LEU A 18 4.32 8.69 -10.89
CA LEU A 18 3.85 7.39 -11.34
C LEU A 18 4.39 6.33 -10.38
N GLY A 19 3.48 5.63 -9.70
CA GLY A 19 3.78 4.41 -8.97
C GLY A 19 3.48 3.18 -9.83
N LEU A 20 4.09 2.06 -9.52
CA LEU A 20 3.79 0.78 -10.14
C LEU A 20 2.96 -0.07 -9.19
N GLY A 21 1.66 -0.22 -9.49
CA GLY A 21 0.77 -1.16 -8.81
C GLY A 21 1.04 -2.58 -9.30
N MET A 22 1.22 -3.50 -8.37
CA MET A 22 1.68 -4.85 -8.67
C MET A 22 0.54 -5.87 -8.80
N GLY A 23 -0.72 -5.47 -8.60
CA GLY A 23 -1.87 -6.38 -8.66
C GLY A 23 -2.01 -7.15 -9.98
N GLY A 24 -1.59 -6.57 -11.09
CA GLY A 24 -1.58 -7.24 -12.39
C GLY A 24 -0.36 -8.11 -12.69
N ILE A 25 0.70 -7.98 -11.89
CA ILE A 25 2.01 -8.62 -12.17
C ILE A 25 1.97 -10.14 -11.96
N GLY A 26 1.04 -10.64 -11.15
CA GLY A 26 0.88 -12.08 -10.93
C GLY A 26 0.56 -12.89 -12.19
N LYS A 27 0.19 -12.22 -13.30
CA LYS A 27 0.01 -12.84 -14.63
C LYS A 27 1.28 -12.80 -15.49
N THR A 28 2.32 -12.10 -15.03
CA THR A 28 3.61 -12.03 -15.71
C THR A 28 4.44 -13.28 -15.38
N PRO A 29 5.12 -13.90 -16.33
CA PRO A 29 6.07 -14.96 -16.03
C PRO A 29 7.07 -14.52 -14.96
N VAL A 30 7.31 -15.38 -13.96
CA VAL A 30 8.13 -15.03 -12.77
C VAL A 30 9.56 -14.61 -13.16
N ASP A 31 10.12 -15.19 -14.20
CA ASP A 31 11.44 -14.87 -14.76
C ASP A 31 11.49 -13.48 -15.44
N GLU A 32 10.37 -12.93 -15.85
CA GLU A 32 10.30 -11.59 -16.45
C GLU A 32 10.11 -10.47 -15.41
N ILE A 33 9.60 -10.79 -14.22
CA ILE A 33 9.26 -9.80 -13.18
C ILE A 33 10.49 -8.98 -12.76
N GLU A 34 11.61 -9.63 -12.49
CA GLU A 34 12.84 -8.93 -12.09
C GLU A 34 13.28 -7.90 -13.13
N ALA A 35 13.30 -8.30 -14.41
CA ALA A 35 13.69 -7.41 -15.50
C ALA A 35 12.72 -6.23 -15.66
N MET A 36 11.42 -6.46 -15.48
CA MET A 36 10.40 -5.44 -15.54
C MET A 36 10.56 -4.41 -14.42
N ILE A 37 10.79 -4.85 -13.18
CA ILE A 37 11.01 -3.95 -12.03
C ILE A 37 12.29 -3.13 -12.22
N ARG A 38 13.40 -3.76 -12.64
CA ARG A 38 14.65 -3.04 -12.95
C ARG A 38 14.42 -1.97 -14.02
N LYS A 39 13.71 -2.32 -15.09
CA LYS A 39 13.36 -1.36 -16.14
C LYS A 39 12.53 -0.18 -15.62
N ALA A 40 11.57 -0.43 -14.73
CA ALA A 40 10.78 0.63 -14.10
C ALA A 40 11.68 1.57 -13.29
N ILE A 41 12.59 1.03 -12.48
CA ILE A 41 13.57 1.79 -11.69
C ILE A 41 14.48 2.62 -12.61
N ASP A 42 15.02 2.03 -13.68
CA ASP A 42 15.89 2.72 -14.64
C ASP A 42 15.20 3.88 -15.35
N HIS A 43 13.86 3.84 -15.47
CA HIS A 43 13.04 4.93 -16.01
C HIS A 43 12.53 5.91 -14.95
N GLY A 44 13.01 5.78 -13.71
CA GLY A 44 12.76 6.70 -12.61
C GLY A 44 11.48 6.42 -11.82
N ILE A 45 10.83 5.27 -11.98
CA ILE A 45 9.77 4.84 -11.08
C ILE A 45 10.44 4.31 -9.82
N ASN A 46 10.08 4.89 -8.67
CA ASN A 46 10.64 4.50 -7.38
C ASN A 46 9.59 4.17 -6.32
N PHE A 47 8.30 4.13 -6.67
CA PHE A 47 7.20 3.79 -5.78
C PHE A 47 6.49 2.52 -6.28
N PHE A 48 6.43 1.50 -5.43
CA PHE A 48 5.89 0.17 -5.76
C PHE A 48 4.84 -0.25 -4.72
N ASP A 49 3.63 -0.51 -5.19
CA ASP A 49 2.53 -1.02 -4.38
C ASP A 49 2.48 -2.54 -4.48
N LEU A 50 2.86 -3.22 -3.39
CA LEU A 50 3.09 -4.66 -3.34
C LEU A 50 1.85 -5.45 -2.94
N CYS A 51 0.73 -5.24 -3.63
CA CYS A 51 -0.44 -6.10 -3.52
C CYS A 51 -0.46 -7.06 -4.72
N THR A 52 0.22 -8.22 -4.62
CA THR A 52 0.47 -9.12 -5.75
C THR A 52 0.50 -10.58 -5.32
N ALA A 53 0.60 -11.52 -6.27
CA ALA A 53 0.78 -12.94 -5.97
C ALA A 53 2.12 -13.21 -5.27
N GLY A 54 2.12 -14.15 -4.32
CA GLY A 54 3.28 -14.46 -3.47
C GLY A 54 4.54 -14.81 -4.25
N ALA A 55 4.42 -15.50 -5.39
CA ALA A 55 5.54 -15.85 -6.27
C ALA A 55 6.31 -14.63 -6.82
N SER A 56 5.68 -13.44 -6.81
CA SER A 56 6.29 -12.21 -7.32
C SER A 56 7.31 -11.58 -6.36
N TYR A 57 7.24 -11.88 -5.06
CA TYR A 57 8.08 -11.22 -4.04
C TYR A 57 9.58 -11.51 -4.20
N ALA A 58 9.95 -12.76 -4.45
CA ALA A 58 11.37 -13.12 -4.62
C ALA A 58 12.03 -12.41 -5.81
N PRO A 59 11.45 -12.36 -7.04
CA PRO A 59 12.02 -11.58 -8.13
C PRO A 59 12.01 -10.08 -7.88
N ILE A 60 11.01 -9.53 -7.17
CA ILE A 60 11.02 -8.13 -6.75
C ILE A 60 12.21 -7.86 -5.81
N GLY A 61 12.41 -8.72 -4.80
CA GLY A 61 13.54 -8.63 -3.88
C GLY A 61 14.90 -8.64 -4.60
N ARG A 62 15.04 -9.49 -5.63
CA ARG A 62 16.25 -9.48 -6.47
C ARG A 62 16.41 -8.18 -7.28
N ALA A 63 15.30 -7.63 -7.77
CA ALA A 63 15.32 -6.40 -8.57
C ALA A 63 15.78 -5.19 -7.77
N ILE A 64 15.35 -5.06 -6.49
CA ILE A 64 15.69 -3.93 -5.62
C ILE A 64 17.02 -4.11 -4.87
N ARG A 65 17.68 -5.27 -5.00
CA ARG A 65 18.97 -5.52 -4.34
C ARG A 65 20.02 -4.52 -4.80
N GLY A 66 20.62 -3.82 -3.82
CA GLY A 66 21.63 -2.78 -4.06
C GLY A 66 21.05 -1.38 -4.37
N CYS A 67 19.73 -1.24 -4.39
CA CYS A 67 19.06 0.05 -4.50
C CYS A 67 17.80 0.16 -3.64
N ARG A 68 17.67 -0.65 -2.57
CA ARG A 68 16.53 -0.67 -1.66
C ARG A 68 16.25 0.72 -1.05
N ASP A 69 17.29 1.46 -0.75
CA ASP A 69 17.26 2.83 -0.22
C ASP A 69 16.77 3.89 -1.23
N LYS A 70 16.68 3.52 -2.52
CA LYS A 70 16.23 4.40 -3.60
C LYS A 70 14.80 4.16 -4.04
N VAL A 71 14.15 3.14 -3.48
CA VAL A 71 12.77 2.76 -3.80
C VAL A 71 11.90 2.78 -2.56
N PHE A 72 10.63 3.05 -2.75
CA PHE A 72 9.60 3.06 -1.72
C PHE A 72 8.65 1.89 -1.95
N LEU A 73 8.51 1.05 -0.92
CA LEU A 73 7.64 -0.12 -0.93
C LEU A 73 6.43 0.14 -0.07
N GLN A 74 5.25 -0.14 -0.60
CA GLN A 74 3.98 -0.15 0.10
C GLN A 74 3.55 -1.60 0.29
N MET A 75 3.45 -2.04 1.53
CA MET A 75 3.03 -3.38 1.92
C MET A 75 1.69 -3.33 2.65
N HIS A 76 0.87 -4.38 2.50
CA HIS A 76 -0.52 -4.37 2.92
C HIS A 76 -0.79 -5.36 4.05
N PHE A 77 -1.14 -4.84 5.23
CA PHE A 77 -1.56 -5.61 6.40
C PHE A 77 -3.02 -6.06 6.22
N GLY A 78 -3.20 -7.33 5.99
CA GLY A 78 -4.49 -7.95 5.63
C GLY A 78 -4.54 -8.49 4.21
N ALA A 79 -3.57 -8.19 3.34
CA ALA A 79 -3.29 -8.99 2.16
C ALA A 79 -2.51 -10.24 2.61
N VAL A 80 -2.90 -11.40 2.15
CA VAL A 80 -2.28 -12.68 2.50
C VAL A 80 -2.15 -13.57 1.27
N TYR A 81 -1.36 -14.62 1.37
CA TYR A 81 -1.11 -15.54 0.27
C TYR A 81 -1.34 -16.97 0.73
N ASP A 82 -2.02 -17.77 -0.09
CA ASP A 82 -2.22 -19.18 0.18
C ASP A 82 -0.96 -20.01 -0.13
N GLN A 83 -1.05 -21.32 0.08
CA GLN A 83 0.04 -22.27 -0.17
C GLN A 83 0.53 -22.31 -1.63
N ASN A 84 -0.28 -21.81 -2.58
CA ASN A 84 0.08 -21.69 -4.00
C ASN A 84 0.59 -20.29 -4.33
N GLY A 85 0.64 -19.38 -3.34
CA GLY A 85 1.03 -18.00 -3.51
C GLY A 85 -0.05 -17.10 -4.11
N GLU A 86 -1.30 -17.59 -4.19
CA GLU A 86 -2.43 -16.80 -4.66
C GLU A 86 -2.84 -15.77 -3.61
N TYR A 87 -3.15 -14.56 -4.08
CA TYR A 87 -3.60 -13.47 -3.22
C TYR A 87 -4.94 -13.77 -2.56
N GLY A 88 -5.02 -13.44 -1.29
CA GLY A 88 -6.23 -13.49 -0.48
C GLY A 88 -6.32 -12.31 0.49
N TRP A 89 -7.40 -12.28 1.25
CA TRP A 89 -7.72 -11.24 2.20
C TRP A 89 -8.03 -11.84 3.58
N CYS A 90 -7.51 -11.23 4.66
CA CYS A 90 -7.56 -11.82 5.99
C CYS A 90 -7.68 -10.76 7.09
N ARG A 91 -8.41 -11.12 8.16
CA ARG A 91 -8.53 -10.34 9.40
C ARG A 91 -8.14 -11.18 10.63
N ASP A 92 -7.19 -12.09 10.47
CA ASP A 92 -6.55 -12.82 11.56
C ASP A 92 -5.18 -12.26 11.84
N PHE A 93 -4.95 -11.78 13.07
CA PHE A 93 -3.73 -11.04 13.44
C PHE A 93 -2.46 -11.86 13.25
N ASP A 94 -2.48 -13.12 13.67
CA ASP A 94 -1.29 -13.99 13.57
C ASP A 94 -0.92 -14.27 12.12
N THR A 95 -1.92 -14.45 11.26
CA THR A 95 -1.73 -14.64 9.82
C THR A 95 -1.19 -13.38 9.17
N ILE A 96 -1.75 -12.20 9.48
CA ILE A 96 -1.28 -10.91 8.98
C ILE A 96 0.19 -10.70 9.37
N LYS A 97 0.52 -10.93 10.63
CA LYS A 97 1.89 -10.79 11.14
C LYS A 97 2.87 -11.74 10.45
N LYS A 98 2.49 -13.01 10.31
CA LYS A 98 3.33 -14.02 9.62
C LYS A 98 3.55 -13.67 8.15
N THR A 99 2.50 -13.20 7.46
CA THR A 99 2.60 -12.77 6.07
C THR A 99 3.56 -11.60 5.93
N PHE A 100 3.43 -10.57 6.73
CA PHE A 100 4.32 -9.41 6.70
C PHE A 100 5.80 -9.79 6.93
N LEU A 101 6.07 -10.64 7.92
CA LEU A 101 7.45 -11.08 8.18
C LEU A 101 8.02 -11.91 7.03
N TRP A 102 7.20 -12.78 6.44
CA TRP A 102 7.57 -13.56 5.25
C TRP A 102 7.84 -12.66 4.04
N GLU A 103 7.04 -11.61 3.84
CA GLU A 103 7.24 -10.63 2.77
C GLU A 103 8.59 -9.92 2.91
N LEU A 104 8.93 -9.42 4.10
CA LEU A 104 10.23 -8.79 4.37
C LEU A 104 11.39 -9.74 4.11
N GLU A 105 11.31 -10.98 4.61
CA GLU A 105 12.33 -12.01 4.39
C GLU A 105 12.50 -12.31 2.90
N THR A 106 11.40 -12.50 2.17
CA THR A 106 11.41 -12.85 0.74
C THR A 106 11.94 -11.70 -0.13
N LEU A 107 11.61 -10.46 0.22
CA LEU A 107 12.14 -9.25 -0.42
C LEU A 107 13.63 -9.01 -0.09
N GLY A 108 14.13 -9.58 1.01
CA GLY A 108 15.50 -9.36 1.48
C GLY A 108 15.70 -7.96 2.04
N THR A 109 14.71 -7.44 2.77
CA THR A 109 14.74 -6.13 3.43
C THR A 109 14.27 -6.25 4.88
N ASP A 110 14.71 -5.37 5.74
CA ASP A 110 14.33 -5.30 7.15
C ASP A 110 13.29 -4.20 7.46
N TYR A 111 12.83 -3.47 6.42
CA TYR A 111 11.83 -2.42 6.57
C TYR A 111 10.94 -2.29 5.33
N THR A 112 9.78 -1.68 5.54
CA THR A 112 8.94 -1.12 4.46
C THR A 112 8.76 0.38 4.65
N ASP A 113 8.58 1.11 3.55
CA ASP A 113 8.35 2.54 3.61
C ASP A 113 6.91 2.84 4.03
N PHE A 114 5.95 2.05 3.56
CA PHE A 114 4.54 2.17 3.95
C PHE A 114 3.96 0.83 4.39
N GLY A 115 3.36 0.82 5.57
CA GLY A 115 2.51 -0.26 6.06
C GLY A 115 1.03 0.17 5.97
N PHE A 116 0.26 -0.44 5.08
CA PHE A 116 -1.12 -0.08 4.81
C PHE A 116 -2.10 -1.05 5.43
N LEU A 117 -3.12 -0.54 6.13
CA LEU A 117 -4.34 -1.32 6.39
C LEU A 117 -5.01 -1.61 5.04
N HIS A 118 -5.20 -2.89 4.73
CA HIS A 118 -5.62 -3.34 3.41
C HIS A 118 -7.13 -3.31 3.21
N CYS A 119 -7.61 -2.56 2.19
CA CYS A 119 -8.99 -2.51 1.71
C CYS A 119 -10.02 -2.37 2.84
N VAL A 120 -9.94 -1.27 3.59
CA VAL A 120 -10.86 -0.99 4.69
C VAL A 120 -12.02 -0.16 4.16
N ASP A 121 -13.14 -0.81 3.81
CA ASP A 121 -14.29 -0.22 3.16
C ASP A 121 -15.55 -0.15 4.02
N ASP A 122 -15.47 -0.69 5.23
CA ASP A 122 -16.52 -0.78 6.22
C ASP A 122 -16.04 -0.31 7.59
N GLU A 123 -16.90 0.36 8.37
CA GLU A 123 -16.55 0.86 9.71
C GLU A 123 -16.35 -0.30 10.71
N GLU A 124 -17.16 -1.35 10.60
CA GLU A 124 -17.04 -2.55 11.46
C GLU A 124 -15.72 -3.28 11.17
N ASP A 125 -15.30 -3.35 9.90
CA ASP A 125 -14.00 -3.92 9.51
C ASP A 125 -12.85 -3.10 10.10
N PHE A 126 -12.94 -1.76 10.08
CA PHE A 126 -11.95 -0.92 10.74
C PHE A 126 -11.89 -1.13 12.25
N GLU A 127 -13.04 -1.23 12.90
CA GLU A 127 -13.13 -1.51 14.33
C GLU A 127 -12.52 -2.89 14.65
N GLN A 128 -12.81 -3.91 13.84
CA GLN A 128 -12.21 -5.23 13.99
C GLN A 128 -10.69 -5.18 13.89
N LEU A 129 -10.13 -4.48 12.91
CA LEU A 129 -8.66 -4.33 12.78
C LEU A 129 -8.03 -3.66 13.99
N CYS A 130 -8.72 -2.69 14.61
CA CYS A 130 -8.28 -2.08 15.86
C CYS A 130 -8.35 -3.08 17.03
N GLU A 131 -9.48 -3.78 17.17
CA GLU A 131 -9.72 -4.73 18.28
C GLU A 131 -8.76 -5.91 18.29
N ILE A 132 -8.44 -6.47 17.12
CA ILE A 132 -7.46 -7.57 17.00
C ILE A 132 -6.01 -7.08 17.10
N GLY A 133 -5.77 -5.77 17.20
CA GLY A 133 -4.44 -5.20 17.48
C GLY A 133 -3.58 -4.89 16.25
N VAL A 134 -4.11 -4.93 15.02
CA VAL A 134 -3.30 -4.65 13.81
C VAL A 134 -2.81 -3.20 13.78
N LEU A 135 -3.64 -2.24 14.19
CA LEU A 135 -3.24 -0.84 14.22
C LEU A 135 -2.17 -0.57 15.29
N ASP A 136 -2.27 -1.21 16.45
CA ASP A 136 -1.27 -1.08 17.50
C ASP A 136 0.07 -1.74 17.07
N TYR A 137 0.00 -2.88 16.40
CA TYR A 137 1.18 -3.51 15.81
C TYR A 137 1.86 -2.61 14.77
N LEU A 138 1.10 -1.92 13.90
CA LEU A 138 1.66 -0.94 12.97
C LEU A 138 2.37 0.21 13.67
N LYS A 139 1.81 0.70 14.80
CA LYS A 139 2.47 1.73 15.63
C LYS A 139 3.79 1.22 16.22
N GLU A 140 3.78 0.02 16.78
CA GLU A 140 5.00 -0.61 17.30
C GLU A 140 6.08 -0.77 16.23
N LEU A 141 5.70 -1.24 15.04
CA LEU A 141 6.61 -1.37 13.90
C LEU A 141 7.15 0.00 13.44
N LYS A 142 6.33 1.06 13.51
CA LYS A 142 6.76 2.43 13.19
C LYS A 142 7.76 2.94 14.23
N GLU A 143 7.53 2.72 15.50
CA GLU A 143 8.46 3.07 16.57
C GLU A 143 9.81 2.33 16.44
N GLN A 144 9.79 1.10 15.96
CA GLN A 144 10.98 0.29 15.68
C GLN A 144 11.68 0.66 14.35
N GLY A 145 11.06 1.49 13.52
CA GLY A 145 11.56 1.85 12.19
C GLY A 145 11.41 0.76 11.12
N ILE A 146 10.67 -0.31 11.42
CA ILE A 146 10.37 -1.40 10.47
C ILE A 146 9.30 -0.96 9.48
N VAL A 147 8.33 -0.16 9.91
CA VAL A 147 7.38 0.56 9.06
C VAL A 147 7.69 2.05 9.22
N ARG A 148 7.98 2.76 8.14
CA ARG A 148 8.31 4.20 8.21
C ARG A 148 7.06 5.07 8.30
N HIS A 149 6.04 4.74 7.54
CA HIS A 149 4.79 5.48 7.46
C HIS A 149 3.60 4.53 7.52
N ILE A 150 2.53 4.94 8.21
CA ILE A 150 1.28 4.18 8.29
C ILE A 150 0.31 4.72 7.25
N GLY A 151 -0.30 3.83 6.49
CA GLY A 151 -1.32 4.17 5.52
C GLY A 151 -2.51 3.23 5.55
N PHE A 152 -3.44 3.48 4.65
CA PHE A 152 -4.56 2.57 4.39
C PHE A 152 -5.03 2.68 2.95
N SER A 153 -5.69 1.63 2.46
CA SER A 153 -6.47 1.66 1.23
C SER A 153 -7.95 1.52 1.52
N SER A 154 -8.76 2.29 0.82
CA SER A 154 -10.23 2.27 0.93
C SER A 154 -10.86 2.73 -0.38
N HIS A 155 -12.09 2.28 -0.64
CA HIS A 155 -12.93 2.73 -1.75
C HIS A 155 -14.14 3.54 -1.26
N THR A 156 -14.33 3.63 0.07
CA THR A 156 -15.52 4.20 0.71
C THR A 156 -15.19 5.54 1.38
N PRO A 157 -15.70 6.70 0.88
CA PRO A 157 -15.30 8.02 1.36
C PRO A 157 -15.55 8.28 2.85
N HIS A 158 -16.69 7.80 3.43
CA HIS A 158 -16.98 8.02 4.84
C HIS A 158 -16.05 7.22 5.74
N VAL A 159 -15.74 5.96 5.41
CA VAL A 159 -14.78 5.12 6.13
C VAL A 159 -13.39 5.74 6.06
N ALA A 160 -12.97 6.17 4.87
CA ALA A 160 -11.70 6.88 4.71
C ALA A 160 -11.61 8.12 5.61
N ASN A 161 -12.70 8.90 5.70
CA ASN A 161 -12.75 10.07 6.59
C ASN A 161 -12.61 9.68 8.07
N ARG A 162 -13.25 8.61 8.53
CA ARG A 162 -13.14 8.08 9.89
C ARG A 162 -11.71 7.66 10.22
N ILE A 163 -11.05 6.94 9.31
CA ILE A 163 -9.67 6.51 9.51
C ILE A 163 -8.72 7.71 9.59
N ILE A 164 -8.88 8.71 8.72
CA ILE A 164 -8.10 9.96 8.75
C ILE A 164 -8.29 10.72 10.08
N ASP A 165 -9.48 10.64 10.71
CA ASP A 165 -9.75 11.30 11.98
C ASP A 165 -8.97 10.73 13.17
N THR A 166 -8.41 9.54 13.05
CA THR A 166 -7.48 8.97 14.05
C THR A 166 -6.20 9.80 14.22
N GLY A 167 -5.80 10.55 13.18
CA GLY A 167 -4.56 11.32 13.16
C GLY A 167 -3.28 10.47 13.03
N LEU A 168 -3.41 9.17 12.78
CA LEU A 168 -2.27 8.21 12.73
C LEU A 168 -1.76 7.97 11.32
N ILE A 169 -2.47 8.46 10.30
CA ILE A 169 -2.26 8.11 8.90
C ILE A 169 -1.38 9.13 8.20
N ASP A 170 -0.33 8.66 7.59
CA ASP A 170 0.60 9.46 6.79
C ASP A 170 0.22 9.46 5.30
N MET A 171 -0.42 8.40 4.80
CA MET A 171 -0.78 8.25 3.39
C MET A 171 -2.07 7.45 3.20
N MET A 172 -2.83 7.78 2.17
CA MET A 172 -4.04 7.06 1.77
C MET A 172 -3.97 6.67 0.30
N MET A 173 -4.35 5.43 -0.03
CA MET A 173 -4.66 5.01 -1.38
C MET A 173 -6.18 5.03 -1.57
N PHE A 174 -6.63 5.81 -2.53
CA PHE A 174 -8.05 5.98 -2.83
C PHE A 174 -8.26 6.15 -4.33
N SER A 175 -9.26 5.48 -4.88
CA SER A 175 -9.55 5.53 -6.31
C SER A 175 -10.22 6.85 -6.69
N ILE A 176 -9.50 7.69 -7.45
CA ILE A 176 -10.04 8.91 -8.07
C ILE A 176 -9.89 8.73 -9.58
N ASN A 177 -10.97 8.32 -10.23
CA ASN A 177 -10.98 8.05 -11.66
C ASN A 177 -12.12 8.85 -12.32
N PRO A 178 -11.82 9.74 -13.29
CA PRO A 178 -12.86 10.51 -13.99
C PRO A 178 -13.95 9.64 -14.66
N ALA A 179 -13.64 8.39 -15.01
CA ALA A 179 -14.63 7.48 -15.58
C ALA A 179 -15.78 7.19 -14.60
N TYR A 180 -15.57 7.24 -13.30
CA TYR A 180 -16.63 7.04 -12.29
C TYR A 180 -17.66 8.18 -12.25
N ASP A 181 -17.40 9.29 -12.95
CA ASP A 181 -18.35 10.39 -13.12
C ASP A 181 -19.40 10.08 -14.20
N PHE A 182 -19.08 9.17 -15.09
CA PHE A 182 -19.95 8.76 -16.19
C PHE A 182 -20.66 7.43 -15.91
N GLU A 183 -19.99 6.51 -15.21
CA GLU A 183 -20.51 5.20 -14.86
C GLU A 183 -19.98 4.78 -13.49
N LYS A 184 -20.83 4.14 -12.68
CA LYS A 184 -20.40 3.65 -11.37
C LYS A 184 -19.25 2.67 -11.52
N GLY A 185 -18.20 2.87 -10.74
CA GLY A 185 -17.00 2.02 -10.73
C GLY A 185 -17.14 0.78 -9.86
N ASP A 186 -18.33 0.18 -9.78
CA ASP A 186 -18.66 -0.96 -8.92
C ASP A 186 -18.11 -0.75 -7.48
N GLU A 187 -17.44 -1.74 -6.92
CA GLU A 187 -16.81 -1.70 -5.60
C GLU A 187 -15.65 -0.68 -5.47
N TYR A 188 -15.05 -0.27 -6.59
CA TYR A 188 -13.91 0.67 -6.61
C TYR A 188 -14.33 2.14 -6.73
N GLY A 189 -15.58 2.40 -7.08
CA GLY A 189 -16.11 3.74 -7.32
C GLY A 189 -17.23 4.14 -6.36
N ILE A 190 -17.17 3.71 -5.11
CA ILE A 190 -18.17 4.01 -4.09
C ILE A 190 -18.19 5.50 -3.77
N GLY A 191 -19.38 6.02 -3.50
CA GLY A 191 -19.63 7.43 -3.22
C GLY A 191 -19.81 8.29 -4.47
N SER A 192 -20.19 9.54 -4.26
CA SER A 192 -20.33 10.53 -5.32
C SER A 192 -19.02 11.21 -5.66
N VAL A 193 -18.95 11.84 -6.83
CA VAL A 193 -17.83 12.72 -7.25
C VAL A 193 -17.53 13.76 -6.19
N ASN A 194 -18.57 14.39 -5.62
CA ASN A 194 -18.41 15.43 -4.61
C ASN A 194 -17.78 14.90 -3.32
N GLU A 195 -18.14 13.70 -2.87
CA GLU A 195 -17.54 13.07 -1.69
C GLU A 195 -16.06 12.73 -1.92
N ARG A 196 -15.75 12.13 -3.06
CA ARG A 196 -14.35 11.84 -3.43
C ARG A 196 -13.50 13.12 -3.55
N PHE A 197 -14.07 14.16 -4.15
CA PHE A 197 -13.39 15.44 -4.25
C PHE A 197 -13.23 16.16 -2.91
N ALA A 198 -14.21 16.07 -2.01
CA ALA A 198 -14.11 16.59 -0.65
C ALA A 198 -13.01 15.87 0.14
N LEU A 199 -12.93 14.54 0.01
CA LEU A 199 -11.88 13.72 0.61
C LEU A 199 -10.49 14.14 0.09
N PHE A 200 -10.32 14.27 -1.23
CA PHE A 200 -9.07 14.76 -1.83
C PHE A 200 -8.67 16.13 -1.27
N LYS A 201 -9.60 17.09 -1.21
CA LYS A 201 -9.33 18.41 -0.64
C LYS A 201 -8.96 18.36 0.84
N ARG A 202 -9.58 17.44 1.59
CA ARG A 202 -9.27 17.22 2.99
C ARG A 202 -7.84 16.73 3.18
N CYS A 203 -7.44 15.70 2.44
CA CYS A 203 -6.07 15.19 2.47
C CYS A 203 -5.06 16.29 2.10
N LYS A 204 -5.31 17.03 1.02
CA LYS A 204 -4.44 18.13 0.60
C LYS A 204 -4.27 19.24 1.66
N ARG A 205 -5.27 19.46 2.54
CA ARG A 205 -5.16 20.46 3.64
C ARG A 205 -4.41 19.91 4.86
N LYS A 206 -4.44 18.60 5.06
CA LYS A 206 -3.75 17.96 6.19
C LYS A 206 -2.25 17.70 5.89
N GLY A 207 -1.90 17.73 4.63
CA GLY A 207 -0.57 17.45 4.11
C GLY A 207 -0.57 16.18 3.32
#